data_5cdfc1a264b0d90a6783e5c76a388768
#
_entry.id   5cdfc1a264b0d90a6783e5c76a388768
#
_cell.length_a   1.000
_cell.length_b   1.000
_cell.length_c   1.000
_cell.angle_alpha   90.00
_cell.angle_beta   90.00
_cell.angle_gamma   90.00
#
_symmetry.space_group_name_H-M   'P 1'
#
loop_
_entity.id
_entity.type
_entity.pdbx_description
1 polymer ?
#
loop_
_entity_poly.entity_id
_entity_poly.type
_entity_poly.pdbx_seq_one_letter_code
_entity_poly.pdbx_strand_id
1 'polypeptide(L)'
;MKKIIDGVICDTENAKFITGHIFPGECWELYQTQTGEYFRYIEKENIPDEIKLYSVEDAKDMVNYRIESHDVWKRKKKVIKEIKNYVSDHLYNPFKKDEYCFLCVTERDGYLRIFNGRFFVCIGLEKGDFILDTDDMCYQDFDLVKNIRDHKETILSMYFKEVNKEDLL
;
A
#
# COMPACT_ATOMS: atom_id res chain seq x y z
N MET A 1 21.48 6.91 -18.76
CA MET A 1 20.91 7.65 -19.92
C MET A 1 21.35 9.10 -19.88
N LYS A 2 21.63 9.72 -21.03
CA LYS A 2 22.09 11.12 -21.11
C LYS A 2 21.32 11.89 -22.19
N LYS A 3 20.82 13.08 -21.83
CA LYS A 3 20.06 13.97 -22.73
C LYS A 3 20.33 15.43 -22.37
N ILE A 4 20.31 16.33 -23.37
CA ILE A 4 20.38 17.77 -23.14
C ILE A 4 18.98 18.34 -23.37
N ILE A 5 18.45 19.05 -22.37
CA ILE A 5 17.13 19.67 -22.39
C ILE A 5 17.31 21.12 -21.95
N ASP A 6 16.92 22.07 -22.76
CA ASP A 6 17.04 23.52 -22.50
C ASP A 6 18.43 23.95 -22.00
N GLY A 7 19.48 23.32 -22.56
CA GLY A 7 20.87 23.60 -22.18
C GLY A 7 21.37 22.85 -20.94
N VAL A 8 20.50 22.13 -20.24
CA VAL A 8 20.85 21.33 -19.05
C VAL A 8 21.24 19.91 -19.46
N ILE A 9 22.37 19.43 -18.95
CA ILE A 9 22.82 18.05 -19.16
C ILE A 9 22.18 17.13 -18.11
N CYS A 10 21.19 16.40 -18.52
CA CYS A 10 20.52 15.37 -17.71
C CYS A 10 21.22 14.02 -17.96
N ASP A 11 22.03 13.57 -17.02
CA ASP A 11 22.84 12.36 -17.12
C ASP A 11 22.66 11.50 -15.86
N THR A 12 21.90 10.39 -15.98
CA THR A 12 21.59 9.50 -14.83
C THR A 12 22.82 8.83 -14.21
N GLU A 13 23.92 8.72 -14.94
CA GLU A 13 25.16 8.12 -14.43
C GLU A 13 25.98 9.08 -13.58
N ASN A 14 25.90 10.38 -13.88
CA ASN A 14 26.70 11.42 -13.21
C ASN A 14 25.87 12.36 -12.32
N ALA A 15 24.55 12.22 -12.31
CA ALA A 15 23.67 13.01 -11.44
C ALA A 15 23.48 12.33 -10.09
N LYS A 16 23.11 13.12 -9.09
CA LYS A 16 22.78 12.63 -7.76
C LYS A 16 21.36 12.07 -7.76
N PHE A 17 21.19 10.80 -7.50
CA PHE A 17 19.87 10.20 -7.25
C PHE A 17 19.23 10.80 -5.99
N ILE A 18 17.99 11.23 -6.08
CA ILE A 18 17.21 11.80 -4.97
C ILE A 18 16.17 10.79 -4.46
N THR A 19 15.28 10.32 -5.33
CA THR A 19 14.24 9.38 -5.00
C THR A 19 13.71 8.69 -6.27
N GLY A 20 12.96 7.61 -6.11
CA GLY A 20 12.35 6.93 -7.25
C GLY A 20 11.23 5.99 -6.82
N HIS A 21 10.50 5.48 -7.79
CA HIS A 21 9.44 4.52 -7.56
C HIS A 21 9.29 3.56 -8.73
N ILE A 22 9.02 2.30 -8.40
CA ILE A 22 8.77 1.23 -9.36
C ILE A 22 7.31 0.81 -9.23
N PHE A 23 6.55 1.00 -10.30
CA PHE A 23 5.21 0.46 -10.47
C PHE A 23 5.21 -0.62 -11.55
N PRO A 24 4.25 -1.54 -11.58
CA PRO A 24 4.06 -2.39 -12.74
C PRO A 24 3.87 -1.54 -14.00
N GLY A 25 4.77 -1.70 -14.98
CA GLY A 25 4.73 -1.00 -16.26
C GLY A 25 5.33 0.41 -16.31
N GLU A 26 5.72 0.99 -15.19
CA GLU A 26 6.43 2.28 -15.15
C GLU A 26 7.42 2.34 -13.98
N CYS A 27 8.64 2.75 -14.28
CA CYS A 27 9.64 3.09 -13.28
C CYS A 27 10.02 4.57 -13.46
N TRP A 28 10.13 5.32 -12.38
CA TRP A 28 10.63 6.69 -12.46
C TRP A 28 11.62 7.00 -11.35
N GLU A 29 12.57 7.86 -11.67
CA GLU A 29 13.64 8.29 -10.80
C GLU A 29 13.84 9.80 -10.92
N LEU A 30 14.01 10.48 -9.77
CA LEU A 30 14.32 11.91 -9.68
C LEU A 30 15.80 12.07 -9.37
N TYR A 31 16.45 12.90 -10.15
CA TYR A 31 17.87 13.22 -10.04
C TYR A 31 18.11 14.72 -9.89
N GLN A 32 19.28 15.05 -9.33
CA GLN A 32 19.82 16.40 -9.32
C GLN A 32 21.13 16.41 -10.10
N THR A 33 21.26 17.33 -11.07
CA THR A 33 22.49 17.54 -11.83
C THR A 33 23.61 18.09 -10.92
N GLN A 34 24.84 18.09 -11.41
CA GLN A 34 25.96 18.72 -10.70
C GLN A 34 25.81 20.25 -10.59
N THR A 35 25.04 20.87 -11.46
CA THR A 35 24.75 22.31 -11.50
C THR A 35 23.50 22.70 -10.70
N GLY A 36 22.80 21.69 -10.14
CA GLY A 36 21.72 21.89 -9.17
C GLY A 36 20.30 21.76 -9.72
N GLU A 37 20.14 21.59 -11.04
CA GLU A 37 18.82 21.41 -11.66
C GLU A 37 18.28 20.01 -11.38
N TYR A 38 16.96 19.87 -11.40
CA TYR A 38 16.28 18.59 -11.18
C TYR A 38 15.72 18.05 -12.49
N PHE A 39 15.82 16.74 -12.68
CA PHE A 39 15.17 16.05 -13.78
C PHE A 39 14.62 14.70 -13.35
N ARG A 40 13.53 14.29 -13.97
CA ARG A 40 12.92 12.98 -13.80
C ARG A 40 13.25 12.11 -15.00
N TYR A 41 13.78 10.93 -14.76
CA TYR A 41 13.90 9.83 -15.71
C TYR A 41 12.69 8.91 -15.55
N ILE A 42 12.08 8.50 -16.66
CA ILE A 42 10.90 7.63 -16.69
C ILE A 42 11.19 6.51 -17.67
N GLU A 43 11.17 5.31 -17.15
CA GLU A 43 11.23 4.06 -17.91
C GLU A 43 9.84 3.45 -17.99
N LYS A 44 9.35 3.17 -19.19
CA LYS A 44 8.03 2.58 -19.43
C LYS A 44 8.17 1.34 -20.29
N GLU A 45 7.40 0.33 -19.95
CA GLU A 45 7.33 -0.88 -20.74
C GLU A 45 6.78 -0.57 -22.15
N ASN A 46 7.51 -0.97 -23.19
CA ASN A 46 7.15 -0.79 -24.61
C ASN A 46 7.07 0.66 -25.14
N ILE A 47 7.58 1.66 -24.42
CA ILE A 47 7.63 3.06 -24.85
C ILE A 47 9.06 3.57 -24.61
N PRO A 48 9.61 4.45 -25.46
CA PRO A 48 10.93 5.03 -25.23
C PRO A 48 11.02 5.75 -23.89
N ASP A 49 12.16 5.60 -23.23
CA ASP A 49 12.47 6.27 -21.98
C ASP A 49 12.38 7.79 -22.14
N GLU A 50 11.88 8.43 -21.11
CA GLU A 50 11.64 9.88 -21.09
C GLU A 50 12.46 10.57 -20.00
N ILE A 51 13.04 11.72 -20.33
CA ILE A 51 13.64 12.65 -19.36
C ILE A 51 12.88 13.97 -19.42
N LYS A 52 12.49 14.48 -18.24
CA LYS A 52 11.85 15.80 -18.06
C LYS A 52 12.60 16.63 -17.03
N LEU A 53 12.82 17.91 -17.32
CA LEU A 53 13.25 18.87 -16.30
C LEU A 53 12.11 19.15 -15.31
N TYR A 54 12.50 19.38 -14.07
CA TYR A 54 11.60 19.72 -12.98
C TYR A 54 12.07 21.02 -12.32
N SER A 55 11.11 21.85 -11.92
CA SER A 55 11.41 22.98 -11.04
C SER A 55 11.86 22.48 -9.66
N VAL A 56 12.50 23.34 -8.89
CA VAL A 56 12.85 23.04 -7.49
C VAL A 56 11.60 22.74 -6.66
N GLU A 57 10.50 23.44 -6.96
CA GLU A 57 9.21 23.28 -6.27
C GLU A 57 8.57 21.92 -6.59
N ASP A 58 8.45 21.56 -7.87
CA ASP A 58 7.95 20.25 -8.28
C ASP A 58 8.80 19.09 -7.72
N ALA A 59 10.13 19.27 -7.69
CA ALA A 59 11.02 18.27 -7.14
C ALA A 59 10.80 18.09 -5.62
N LYS A 60 10.58 19.18 -4.87
CA LYS A 60 10.24 19.13 -3.44
C LYS A 60 8.90 18.43 -3.21
N ASP A 61 7.88 18.75 -4.02
CA ASP A 61 6.56 18.12 -3.91
C ASP A 61 6.62 16.62 -4.17
N MET A 62 7.41 16.19 -5.15
CA MET A 62 7.64 14.74 -5.38
C MET A 62 8.31 14.05 -4.18
N VAL A 63 9.29 14.67 -3.56
CA VAL A 63 9.97 14.12 -2.36
C VAL A 63 9.00 14.05 -1.19
N ASN A 64 8.24 15.12 -0.94
CA ASN A 64 7.24 15.18 0.13
C ASN A 64 6.16 14.11 -0.07
N TYR A 65 5.60 14.01 -1.27
CA TYR A 65 4.64 12.96 -1.61
C TYR A 65 5.19 11.55 -1.32
N ARG A 66 6.47 11.32 -1.63
CA ARG A 66 7.12 10.02 -1.36
C ARG A 66 7.27 9.75 0.14
N ILE A 67 7.64 10.75 0.92
CA ILE A 67 7.74 10.64 2.38
C ILE A 67 6.38 10.32 2.97
N GLU A 68 5.34 11.10 2.62
CA GLU A 68 3.97 10.91 3.08
C GLU A 68 3.43 9.53 2.68
N SER A 69 3.59 9.12 1.41
CA SER A 69 3.14 7.81 0.95
C SER A 69 3.86 6.66 1.67
N HIS A 70 5.16 6.81 2.00
CA HIS A 70 5.91 5.82 2.74
C HIS A 70 5.43 5.70 4.20
N ASP A 71 5.13 6.82 4.84
CA ASP A 71 4.62 6.83 6.21
C ASP A 71 3.19 6.30 6.30
N VAL A 72 2.33 6.63 5.34
CA VAL A 72 1.01 6.01 5.19
C VAL A 72 1.15 4.49 4.99
N TRP A 73 2.07 4.05 4.14
CA TRP A 73 2.31 2.61 3.93
C TRP A 73 2.78 1.91 5.20
N LYS A 74 3.68 2.52 5.99
CA LYS A 74 4.13 1.98 7.28
C LYS A 74 2.99 1.86 8.28
N ARG A 75 2.13 2.90 8.38
CA ARG A 75 0.94 2.90 9.23
C ARG A 75 -0.04 1.81 8.82
N LYS A 76 -0.34 1.70 7.53
CA LYS A 76 -1.18 0.63 6.97
C LYS A 76 -0.62 -0.75 7.30
N LYS A 77 0.66 -0.98 7.11
CA LYS A 77 1.31 -2.26 7.43
C LYS A 77 1.22 -2.60 8.92
N LYS A 78 1.38 -1.60 9.79
CA LYS A 78 1.25 -1.76 11.24
C LYS A 78 -0.17 -2.16 11.62
N VAL A 79 -1.18 -1.40 11.18
CA VAL A 79 -2.58 -1.65 11.55
C VAL A 79 -3.09 -2.97 10.96
N ILE A 80 -2.68 -3.35 9.76
CA ILE A 80 -3.01 -4.67 9.18
C ILE A 80 -2.50 -5.79 10.08
N LYS A 81 -1.28 -5.66 10.64
CA LYS A 81 -0.75 -6.61 11.62
C LYS A 81 -1.58 -6.63 12.90
N GLU A 82 -1.98 -5.47 13.41
CA GLU A 82 -2.83 -5.36 14.61
C GLU A 82 -4.21 -5.99 14.37
N ILE A 83 -4.84 -5.75 13.22
CA ILE A 83 -6.11 -6.38 12.85
C ILE A 83 -5.95 -7.90 12.73
N LYS A 84 -4.87 -8.38 12.12
CA LYS A 84 -4.57 -9.82 12.06
C LYS A 84 -4.50 -10.43 13.45
N ASN A 85 -3.80 -9.79 14.37
CA ASN A 85 -3.69 -10.25 15.76
C ASN A 85 -5.07 -10.21 16.45
N TYR A 86 -5.83 -9.12 16.28
CA TYR A 86 -7.17 -9.01 16.84
C TYR A 86 -8.10 -10.14 16.36
N VAL A 87 -8.14 -10.42 15.07
CA VAL A 87 -8.93 -11.52 14.51
C VAL A 87 -8.46 -12.86 15.06
N SER A 88 -7.14 -13.08 15.10
CA SER A 88 -6.56 -14.33 15.60
C SER A 88 -6.84 -14.57 17.08
N ASP A 89 -6.74 -13.54 17.91
CA ASP A 89 -6.73 -13.69 19.37
C ASP A 89 -8.13 -13.56 19.98
N HIS A 90 -9.03 -12.80 19.36
CA HIS A 90 -10.33 -12.47 19.92
C HIS A 90 -11.50 -13.13 19.17
N LEU A 91 -11.37 -13.32 17.86
CA LEU A 91 -12.46 -13.84 17.03
C LEU A 91 -12.29 -15.32 16.68
N TYR A 92 -11.08 -15.81 16.77
CA TYR A 92 -10.78 -17.23 16.51
C TYR A 92 -11.17 -18.10 17.71
N ASN A 93 -11.89 -19.18 17.46
CA ASN A 93 -12.15 -20.17 18.53
C ASN A 93 -10.84 -20.97 18.80
N PRO A 94 -10.22 -20.85 20.00
CA PRO A 94 -8.95 -21.52 20.30
C PRO A 94 -9.05 -23.06 20.25
N PHE A 95 -10.25 -23.63 20.43
CA PHE A 95 -10.48 -25.09 20.33
C PHE A 95 -10.62 -25.59 18.89
N LYS A 96 -10.75 -24.67 17.92
CA LYS A 96 -10.82 -24.96 16.48
C LYS A 96 -9.60 -24.42 15.73
N LYS A 97 -8.55 -23.98 16.43
CA LYS A 97 -7.27 -23.61 15.80
C LYS A 97 -6.71 -24.85 15.11
N ASP A 98 -6.95 -24.94 13.83
CA ASP A 98 -6.38 -25.96 12.98
C ASP A 98 -4.94 -25.52 12.61
N GLU A 99 -3.98 -26.43 12.70
CA GLU A 99 -2.56 -26.16 12.38
C GLU A 99 -2.38 -25.65 10.94
N TYR A 100 -3.39 -25.83 10.08
CA TYR A 100 -3.39 -25.42 8.69
C TYR A 100 -4.01 -24.04 8.43
N CYS A 101 -4.51 -23.34 9.45
CA CYS A 101 -5.15 -22.03 9.27
C CYS A 101 -4.12 -20.90 9.17
N PHE A 102 -3.71 -20.59 7.97
CA PHE A 102 -2.88 -19.45 7.67
C PHE A 102 -3.74 -18.18 7.54
N LEU A 103 -3.90 -17.43 8.63
CA LEU A 103 -4.62 -16.17 8.59
C LEU A 103 -3.76 -15.07 7.93
N CYS A 104 -4.28 -14.51 6.86
CA CYS A 104 -3.70 -13.35 6.18
C CYS A 104 -4.69 -12.19 6.18
N VAL A 105 -4.21 -10.99 6.46
CA VAL A 105 -4.95 -9.74 6.32
C VAL A 105 -4.18 -8.83 5.39
N THR A 106 -4.85 -8.28 4.38
CA THR A 106 -4.26 -7.33 3.42
C THR A 106 -5.25 -6.20 3.14
N GLU A 107 -4.75 -5.08 2.66
CA GLU A 107 -5.56 -4.00 2.10
C GLU A 107 -5.27 -3.90 0.61
N ARG A 108 -6.32 -3.97 -0.20
CA ARG A 108 -6.20 -3.83 -1.65
C ARG A 108 -7.52 -3.34 -2.26
N ASP A 109 -7.44 -2.44 -3.22
CA ASP A 109 -8.57 -1.92 -3.99
C ASP A 109 -9.72 -1.36 -3.12
N GLY A 110 -9.39 -0.72 -1.98
CA GLY A 110 -10.37 -0.16 -1.06
C GLY A 110 -11.06 -1.17 -0.13
N TYR A 111 -10.50 -2.37 -0.01
CA TYR A 111 -11.01 -3.42 0.88
C TYR A 111 -9.94 -3.93 1.83
N LEU A 112 -10.34 -4.18 3.09
CA LEU A 112 -9.61 -5.09 3.97
C LEU A 112 -10.02 -6.52 3.60
N ARG A 113 -9.03 -7.33 3.23
CA ARG A 113 -9.20 -8.72 2.82
C ARG A 113 -8.69 -9.63 3.92
N ILE A 114 -9.55 -10.51 4.44
CA ILE A 114 -9.22 -11.49 5.47
C ILE A 114 -9.36 -12.89 4.85
N PHE A 115 -8.30 -13.63 4.90
CA PHE A 115 -8.16 -14.91 4.22
C PHE A 115 -7.44 -15.93 5.10
N ASN A 116 -7.86 -17.18 5.10
CA ASN A 116 -7.18 -18.27 5.82
C ASN A 116 -7.03 -19.57 5.02
N GLY A 117 -7.18 -19.54 3.72
CA GLY A 117 -7.14 -20.74 2.86
C GLY A 117 -8.46 -21.50 2.74
N ARG A 118 -9.46 -21.18 3.58
CA ARG A 118 -10.80 -21.82 3.58
C ARG A 118 -11.93 -20.84 3.33
N PHE A 119 -11.72 -19.57 3.62
CA PHE A 119 -12.64 -18.48 3.33
C PHE A 119 -11.89 -17.25 2.89
N PHE A 120 -12.58 -16.38 2.21
CA PHE A 120 -12.12 -15.07 1.80
C PHE A 120 -13.21 -14.04 2.10
N VAL A 121 -12.89 -13.08 2.97
CA VAL A 121 -13.79 -12.01 3.39
C VAL A 121 -13.22 -10.68 2.98
N CYS A 122 -14.04 -9.81 2.39
CA CYS A 122 -13.71 -8.41 2.12
C CYS A 122 -14.59 -7.49 2.94
N ILE A 123 -13.99 -6.51 3.61
CA ILE A 123 -14.69 -5.40 4.28
C ILE A 123 -14.35 -4.13 3.52
N GLY A 124 -15.35 -3.50 2.90
CA GLY A 124 -15.19 -2.24 2.17
C GLY A 124 -14.80 -1.10 3.10
N LEU A 125 -13.72 -0.38 2.77
CA LEU A 125 -13.23 0.72 3.59
C LEU A 125 -14.14 1.96 3.50
N GLU A 126 -14.77 2.19 2.35
CA GLU A 126 -15.60 3.36 2.14
C GLU A 126 -17.03 3.19 2.67
N LYS A 127 -17.64 2.02 2.43
CA LYS A 127 -19.07 1.77 2.72
C LYS A 127 -19.30 0.71 3.79
N GLY A 128 -18.25 0.06 4.28
CA GLY A 128 -18.35 -1.03 5.23
C GLY A 128 -19.07 -2.29 4.66
N ASP A 129 -19.12 -2.42 3.34
CA ASP A 129 -19.68 -3.59 2.66
C ASP A 129 -18.96 -4.86 3.13
N PHE A 130 -19.71 -5.93 3.32
CA PHE A 130 -19.17 -7.22 3.71
C PHE A 130 -19.42 -8.23 2.61
N ILE A 131 -18.34 -8.65 1.96
CA ILE A 131 -18.38 -9.61 0.85
C ILE A 131 -17.71 -10.89 1.32
N LEU A 132 -18.38 -12.00 1.12
CA LEU A 132 -17.90 -13.34 1.43
C LEU A 132 -17.82 -14.15 0.15
N ASP A 133 -16.66 -14.69 -0.16
CA ASP A 133 -16.50 -15.72 -1.16
C ASP A 133 -16.73 -17.08 -0.49
N THR A 134 -17.75 -17.80 -0.98
CA THR A 134 -18.28 -19.01 -0.34
C THR A 134 -17.92 -20.29 -1.07
N ASP A 135 -17.25 -20.23 -2.20
CA ASP A 135 -17.07 -21.40 -3.08
C ASP A 135 -16.28 -22.53 -2.41
N ASP A 136 -15.46 -22.21 -1.38
CA ASP A 136 -14.63 -23.18 -0.67
C ASP A 136 -14.88 -23.23 0.86
N MET A 137 -15.99 -22.67 1.37
CA MET A 137 -16.23 -22.59 2.82
C MET A 137 -16.54 -23.95 3.46
N CYS A 138 -15.69 -24.37 4.39
CA CYS A 138 -16.01 -25.45 5.32
C CYS A 138 -16.96 -24.97 6.43
N TYR A 139 -17.86 -25.82 6.90
CA TYR A 139 -18.78 -25.53 8.01
C TYR A 139 -18.08 -25.00 9.27
N GLN A 140 -16.82 -25.34 9.47
CA GLN A 140 -16.01 -24.92 10.62
C GLN A 140 -15.64 -23.43 10.62
N ASP A 141 -15.71 -22.76 9.47
CA ASP A 141 -15.33 -21.35 9.32
C ASP A 141 -16.52 -20.39 9.50
N PHE A 142 -17.78 -20.90 9.54
CA PHE A 142 -18.97 -20.07 9.70
C PHE A 142 -18.94 -19.21 10.97
N ASP A 143 -18.49 -19.76 12.09
CA ASP A 143 -18.40 -19.02 13.35
C ASP A 143 -17.39 -17.89 13.25
N LEU A 144 -16.23 -18.13 12.61
CA LEU A 144 -15.21 -17.10 12.42
C LEU A 144 -15.69 -16.01 11.46
N VAL A 145 -16.31 -16.39 10.35
CA VAL A 145 -16.87 -15.42 9.38
C VAL A 145 -17.96 -14.60 10.04
N LYS A 146 -18.85 -15.21 10.83
CA LYS A 146 -19.85 -14.49 11.61
C LYS A 146 -19.20 -13.53 12.61
N ASN A 147 -18.21 -13.97 13.35
CA ASN A 147 -17.49 -13.14 14.30
C ASN A 147 -16.80 -11.95 13.61
N ILE A 148 -16.18 -12.14 12.45
CA ILE A 148 -15.59 -11.05 11.67
C ILE A 148 -16.68 -10.07 11.24
N ARG A 149 -17.83 -10.56 10.77
CA ARG A 149 -18.97 -9.71 10.39
C ARG A 149 -19.49 -8.90 11.57
N ASP A 150 -19.71 -9.54 12.71
CA ASP A 150 -20.23 -8.90 13.90
C ASP A 150 -19.26 -7.86 14.49
N HIS A 151 -17.95 -7.99 14.21
CA HIS A 151 -16.90 -7.07 14.67
C HIS A 151 -16.36 -6.16 13.55
N LYS A 152 -17.01 -6.09 12.39
CA LYS A 152 -16.51 -5.30 11.25
C LYS A 152 -16.29 -3.83 11.59
N GLU A 153 -17.18 -3.21 12.39
CA GLU A 153 -17.06 -1.82 12.79
C GLU A 153 -15.83 -1.60 13.70
N THR A 154 -15.54 -2.54 14.57
CA THR A 154 -14.32 -2.51 15.40
C THR A 154 -13.07 -2.59 14.52
N ILE A 155 -13.07 -3.51 13.56
CA ILE A 155 -11.95 -3.69 12.60
C ILE A 155 -11.73 -2.42 11.77
N LEU A 156 -12.80 -1.82 11.24
CA LEU A 156 -12.74 -0.57 10.49
C LEU A 156 -12.26 0.59 11.37
N SER A 157 -12.76 0.68 12.61
CA SER A 157 -12.31 1.69 13.57
C SER A 157 -10.80 1.59 13.87
N MET A 158 -10.28 0.38 14.04
CA MET A 158 -8.83 0.15 14.20
C MET A 158 -8.05 0.68 12.99
N TYR A 159 -8.53 0.36 11.77
CA TYR A 159 -7.88 0.78 10.53
C TYR A 159 -7.84 2.32 10.43
N PHE A 160 -8.98 2.98 10.53
CA PHE A 160 -9.07 4.43 10.35
C PHE A 160 -8.36 5.21 11.46
N LYS A 161 -8.41 4.76 12.70
CA LYS A 161 -7.69 5.39 13.82
C LYS A 161 -6.18 5.46 13.57
N GLU A 162 -5.59 4.47 12.92
CA GLU A 162 -4.15 4.46 12.67
C GLU A 162 -3.79 5.16 11.36
N VAL A 163 -4.64 5.05 10.33
CA VAL A 163 -4.37 5.62 8.99
C VAL A 163 -4.63 7.12 8.96
N ASN A 164 -5.68 7.60 9.62
CA ASN A 164 -6.11 9.01 9.62
C ASN A 164 -5.55 9.83 10.80
N LYS A 165 -4.45 9.40 11.40
CA LYS A 165 -3.84 10.10 12.56
C LYS A 165 -3.46 11.56 12.32
N GLU A 166 -3.32 11.97 11.06
CA GLU A 166 -2.97 13.35 10.71
C GLU A 166 -4.16 14.30 10.69
N ASP A 167 -5.39 13.79 10.60
CA ASP A 167 -6.60 14.62 10.66
C ASP A 167 -6.96 15.06 12.10
N LEU A 168 -6.15 14.69 13.10
CA LEU A 168 -6.36 14.96 14.53
C LEU A 168 -5.36 15.97 15.13
N LEU A 169 -4.50 16.58 14.29
CA LEU A 169 -3.59 17.68 14.65
C LEU A 169 -3.92 18.95 13.88
#